data_30f0223f2a66f4e8f0711e22c935a45c
#
_entry.id   30f0223f2a66f4e8f0711e22c935a45c
#
_cell.length_a   1.000
_cell.length_b   1.000
_cell.length_c   1.000
_cell.angle_alpha   90.00
_cell.angle_beta   90.00
_cell.angle_gamma   90.00
#
_symmetry.space_group_name_H-M   'P 1'
#
loop_
_entity.id
_entity.type
_entity.pdbx_description
1 polymer ?
#
loop_
_entity_poly.entity_id
_entity_poly.type
_entity_poly.pdbx_seq_one_letter_code
_entity_poly.pdbx_strand_id
1 'polypeptide(L)'
;MNIIVVGAGIAGLSTAWALTKRGHNVTLLEQGAIPNPLAASGDHHRIIRRAYAKGSGYGPLITEAYEAWDELWEDLGESHLDARGFLCISREEGDEAEQYLEGMRAGDFGVDFVEAVEAARRWPFLEPDTFRYAFFSKEGGALHCRRIASGMADWLRANGANVYEKSKVTAIHEEEGRVDLESGETLTADRIVVTAGAWVLKLFPQLGSDLTTYRTAVVYLRPPADLQTAWDSAPVVLDVGGNTDGYIIPPSGDGGLKFGSGLHKVETSDAEWNRDPVEGEGEAIRNLFAPPMARIAEYEVTDVVTCAYTFTKDERFTAAEFGKCLVVSACSGHGYKFGAAVGRRAADAVEGNGFEAFRHWLGGEI
;
A
#
# COMPACT_ATOMS: atom_id res chain seq x y z
N MET A 1 -15.67 -17.58 16.99
CA MET A 1 -14.72 -17.03 17.97
C MET A 1 -14.99 -15.55 18.16
N ASN A 2 -14.61 -14.99 19.31
CA ASN A 2 -14.49 -13.56 19.50
C ASN A 2 -13.07 -13.12 19.11
N ILE A 3 -12.95 -12.19 18.19
CA ILE A 3 -11.67 -11.77 17.64
C ILE A 3 -11.54 -10.26 17.73
N ILE A 4 -10.43 -9.78 18.27
CA ILE A 4 -10.06 -8.36 18.25
C ILE A 4 -9.06 -8.13 17.13
N VAL A 5 -9.31 -7.13 16.28
CA VAL A 5 -8.38 -6.64 15.27
C VAL A 5 -7.90 -5.26 15.68
N VAL A 6 -6.60 -5.06 15.83
CA VAL A 6 -5.98 -3.81 16.26
C VAL A 6 -5.37 -3.09 15.06
N GLY A 7 -5.93 -1.93 14.72
CA GLY A 7 -5.56 -1.08 13.57
C GLY A 7 -6.48 -1.29 12.37
N ALA A 8 -7.06 -0.18 11.87
CA ALA A 8 -7.95 -0.14 10.71
C ALA A 8 -7.26 0.38 9.44
N GLY A 9 -5.99 0.05 9.26
CA GLY A 9 -5.32 0.12 7.97
C GLY A 9 -5.86 -0.95 7.02
N ILE A 10 -5.37 -1.00 5.78
CA ILE A 10 -5.87 -1.95 4.78
C ILE A 10 -5.78 -3.41 5.25
N ALA A 11 -4.68 -3.81 5.92
CA ALA A 11 -4.54 -5.18 6.43
C ALA A 11 -5.58 -5.50 7.52
N GLY A 12 -5.86 -4.55 8.43
CA GLY A 12 -6.82 -4.76 9.51
C GLY A 12 -8.27 -4.77 9.01
N LEU A 13 -8.63 -3.82 8.17
CA LEU A 13 -9.96 -3.78 7.55
C LEU A 13 -10.23 -5.06 6.76
N SER A 14 -9.27 -5.51 5.94
CA SER A 14 -9.43 -6.74 5.14
C SER A 14 -9.46 -8.00 6.01
N THR A 15 -8.69 -8.05 7.10
CA THR A 15 -8.76 -9.16 8.05
C THR A 15 -10.12 -9.19 8.76
N ALA A 16 -10.58 -8.04 9.23
CA ALA A 16 -11.90 -7.92 9.86
C ALA A 16 -13.02 -8.30 8.90
N TRP A 17 -12.96 -7.86 7.62
CA TRP A 17 -13.87 -8.24 6.56
C TRP A 17 -13.91 -9.76 6.37
N ALA A 18 -12.77 -10.40 6.15
CA ALA A 18 -12.69 -11.83 5.91
C ALA A 18 -13.21 -12.66 7.11
N LEU A 19 -12.87 -12.25 8.34
CA LEU A 19 -13.34 -12.91 9.56
C LEU A 19 -14.85 -12.72 9.80
N THR A 20 -15.38 -11.52 9.56
CA THR A 20 -16.81 -11.23 9.67
C THR A 20 -17.62 -12.05 8.66
N LYS A 21 -17.14 -12.13 7.40
CA LYS A 21 -17.75 -12.94 6.34
C LYS A 21 -17.80 -14.43 6.69
N ARG A 22 -16.85 -14.92 7.51
CA ARG A 22 -16.80 -16.29 8.03
C ARG A 22 -17.64 -16.53 9.29
N GLY A 23 -18.35 -15.50 9.76
CA GLY A 23 -19.26 -15.60 10.91
C GLY A 23 -18.59 -15.49 12.28
N HIS A 24 -17.39 -14.91 12.36
CA HIS A 24 -16.76 -14.61 13.64
C HIS A 24 -17.35 -13.33 14.25
N ASN A 25 -17.32 -13.21 15.59
CA ASN A 25 -17.65 -11.97 16.30
C ASN A 25 -16.39 -11.08 16.33
N VAL A 26 -16.35 -10.07 15.45
CA VAL A 26 -15.18 -9.23 15.24
C VAL A 26 -15.34 -7.88 15.93
N THR A 27 -14.30 -7.47 16.67
CA THR A 27 -14.14 -6.12 17.19
C THR A 27 -12.90 -5.49 16.57
N LEU A 28 -13.09 -4.43 15.77
CA LEU A 28 -12.02 -3.65 15.14
C LEU A 28 -11.77 -2.38 15.95
N LEU A 29 -10.51 -2.18 16.38
CA LEU A 29 -10.07 -1.03 17.17
C LEU A 29 -9.13 -0.15 16.35
N GLU A 30 -9.45 1.12 16.20
CA GLU A 30 -8.61 2.11 15.51
C GLU A 30 -8.32 3.30 16.41
N GLN A 31 -7.03 3.70 16.50
CA GLN A 31 -6.61 4.82 17.35
C GLN A 31 -7.14 6.19 16.88
N GLY A 32 -7.36 6.35 15.57
CA GLY A 32 -7.87 7.56 14.94
C GLY A 32 -9.27 7.40 14.38
N ALA A 33 -9.61 8.20 13.38
CA ALA A 33 -10.78 8.02 12.52
C ALA A 33 -10.50 6.94 11.46
N ILE A 34 -11.53 6.46 10.79
CA ILE A 34 -11.42 5.58 9.61
C ILE A 34 -11.99 6.33 8.39
N PRO A 35 -11.16 6.65 7.37
CA PRO A 35 -9.72 6.43 7.24
C PRO A 35 -8.87 7.30 8.19
N ASN A 36 -7.79 6.75 8.73
CA ASN A 36 -6.85 7.50 9.54
C ASN A 36 -5.82 8.22 8.65
N PRO A 37 -5.77 9.56 8.63
CA PRO A 37 -4.84 10.30 7.75
C PRO A 37 -3.36 10.08 8.08
N LEU A 38 -3.03 9.64 9.30
CA LEU A 38 -1.66 9.32 9.68
C LEU A 38 -1.22 7.91 9.27
N ALA A 39 -2.16 7.03 8.93
CA ALA A 39 -1.84 5.68 8.51
C ALA A 39 -1.27 5.66 7.08
N ALA A 40 -0.41 4.68 6.79
CA ALA A 40 0.07 4.44 5.43
C ALA A 40 -1.06 4.20 4.41
N SER A 41 -2.22 3.73 4.87
CA SER A 41 -3.45 3.53 4.09
C SER A 41 -4.35 4.78 4.04
N GLY A 42 -4.02 5.87 4.72
CA GLY A 42 -4.90 7.04 4.91
C GLY A 42 -4.83 8.09 3.81
N ASP A 43 -3.92 7.94 2.86
CA ASP A 43 -3.80 8.84 1.71
C ASP A 43 -4.91 8.60 0.67
N HIS A 44 -5.02 9.44 -0.36
CA HIS A 44 -6.11 9.37 -1.35
C HIS A 44 -6.08 8.07 -2.16
N HIS A 45 -4.93 7.68 -2.68
CA HIS A 45 -4.82 6.54 -3.60
C HIS A 45 -3.47 5.83 -3.50
N ARG A 46 -3.44 4.57 -3.95
CA ARG A 46 -2.27 3.69 -4.08
C ARG A 46 -2.33 2.94 -5.40
N ILE A 47 -1.15 2.55 -5.90
CA ILE A 47 -1.06 1.78 -7.15
C ILE A 47 -1.40 0.32 -6.90
N ILE A 48 -2.16 -0.28 -7.83
CA ILE A 48 -2.20 -1.71 -8.07
C ILE A 48 -1.66 -2.00 -9.47
N ARG A 49 -0.85 -3.03 -9.61
CA ARG A 49 -0.24 -3.45 -10.88
C ARG A 49 0.22 -4.90 -10.81
N ARG A 50 0.27 -5.58 -11.96
CA ARG A 50 0.78 -6.95 -12.05
C ARG A 50 2.29 -7.05 -12.18
N ALA A 51 2.98 -5.95 -12.55
CA ALA A 51 4.42 -5.95 -12.77
C ALA A 51 5.22 -6.24 -11.49
N TYR A 52 5.94 -7.32 -11.50
CA TYR A 52 6.96 -7.73 -10.54
C TYR A 52 8.10 -8.42 -11.28
N ALA A 53 9.32 -8.31 -10.79
CA ALA A 53 10.47 -9.00 -11.34
C ALA A 53 10.24 -10.51 -11.34
N LYS A 54 10.67 -11.19 -12.40
CA LYS A 54 10.61 -12.64 -12.48
C LYS A 54 11.40 -13.27 -11.31
N GLY A 55 10.74 -14.18 -10.59
CA GLY A 55 11.34 -14.85 -9.43
C GLY A 55 11.34 -14.04 -8.13
N SER A 56 10.72 -12.84 -8.10
CA SER A 56 10.56 -12.08 -6.85
C SER A 56 9.67 -12.79 -5.81
N GLY A 57 8.85 -13.76 -6.25
CA GLY A 57 7.83 -14.43 -5.45
C GLY A 57 6.48 -13.69 -5.44
N TYR A 58 6.45 -12.37 -5.67
CA TYR A 58 5.21 -11.58 -5.63
C TYR A 58 4.41 -11.61 -6.94
N GLY A 59 5.00 -12.04 -8.06
CA GLY A 59 4.30 -12.19 -9.34
C GLY A 59 3.07 -13.11 -9.28
N PRO A 60 3.17 -14.33 -8.76
CA PRO A 60 2.00 -15.19 -8.53
C PRO A 60 1.01 -14.61 -7.52
N LEU A 61 1.49 -14.01 -6.42
CA LEU A 61 0.65 -13.44 -5.36
C LEU A 61 -0.24 -12.30 -5.84
N ILE A 62 0.22 -11.50 -6.81
CA ILE A 62 -0.58 -10.38 -7.31
C ILE A 62 -1.85 -10.87 -8.03
N THR A 63 -1.86 -12.05 -8.62
CA THR A 63 -3.06 -12.66 -9.21
C THR A 63 -4.10 -12.93 -8.13
N GLU A 64 -3.71 -13.60 -7.04
CA GLU A 64 -4.57 -13.81 -5.88
C GLU A 64 -5.05 -12.49 -5.27
N ALA A 65 -4.20 -11.45 -5.27
CA ALA A 65 -4.59 -10.14 -4.78
C ALA A 65 -5.72 -9.53 -5.62
N TYR A 66 -5.67 -9.61 -6.96
CA TYR A 66 -6.77 -9.16 -7.81
C TYR A 66 -8.05 -9.92 -7.55
N GLU A 67 -8.00 -11.26 -7.44
CA GLU A 67 -9.15 -12.10 -7.09
C GLU A 67 -9.78 -11.69 -5.75
N ALA A 68 -8.94 -11.41 -4.75
CA ALA A 68 -9.42 -10.97 -3.44
C ALA A 68 -10.03 -9.55 -3.48
N TRP A 69 -9.50 -8.66 -4.32
CA TRP A 69 -10.11 -7.36 -4.55
C TRP A 69 -11.46 -7.49 -5.25
N ASP A 70 -11.59 -8.36 -6.26
CA ASP A 70 -12.85 -8.59 -6.97
C ASP A 70 -13.92 -9.11 -6.00
N GLU A 71 -13.57 -10.05 -5.13
CA GLU A 71 -14.48 -10.54 -4.06
C GLU A 71 -14.90 -9.41 -3.11
N LEU A 72 -13.97 -8.52 -2.75
CA LEU A 72 -14.29 -7.37 -1.90
C LEU A 72 -15.23 -6.38 -2.61
N TRP A 73 -15.03 -6.14 -3.92
CA TRP A 73 -15.93 -5.28 -4.69
C TRP A 73 -17.36 -5.82 -4.77
N GLU A 74 -17.52 -7.14 -4.88
CA GLU A 74 -18.84 -7.79 -4.81
C GLU A 74 -19.53 -7.50 -3.47
N ASP A 75 -18.80 -7.63 -2.36
CA ASP A 75 -19.34 -7.38 -1.01
C ASP A 75 -19.64 -5.88 -0.77
N LEU A 76 -18.82 -4.97 -1.28
CA LEU A 76 -19.04 -3.53 -1.16
C LEU A 76 -20.12 -3.01 -2.13
N GLY A 77 -20.44 -3.76 -3.19
CA GLY A 77 -21.38 -3.38 -4.23
C GLY A 77 -20.85 -2.37 -5.25
N GLU A 78 -19.59 -1.94 -5.13
CA GLU A 78 -18.91 -1.07 -6.09
C GLU A 78 -17.39 -1.28 -6.08
N SER A 79 -16.74 -1.03 -7.23
CA SER A 79 -15.28 -1.03 -7.33
C SER A 79 -14.71 0.36 -7.08
N HIS A 80 -13.70 0.43 -6.25
CA HIS A 80 -12.93 1.65 -6.01
C HIS A 80 -11.55 1.63 -6.70
N LEU A 81 -11.46 0.93 -7.82
CA LEU A 81 -10.30 0.87 -8.71
C LEU A 81 -10.53 1.76 -9.94
N ASP A 82 -9.65 2.73 -10.14
CA ASP A 82 -9.51 3.45 -11.41
C ASP A 82 -8.56 2.65 -12.30
N ALA A 83 -9.12 1.85 -13.22
CA ALA A 83 -8.43 0.82 -14.00
C ALA A 83 -7.83 1.38 -15.32
N ARG A 84 -7.11 2.52 -15.24
CA ARG A 84 -6.46 3.13 -16.42
C ARG A 84 -5.18 2.43 -16.87
N GLY A 85 -4.78 1.35 -16.21
CA GLY A 85 -3.54 0.65 -16.50
C GLY A 85 -2.32 1.32 -15.88
N PHE A 86 -1.14 0.83 -16.27
CA PHE A 86 0.12 1.42 -15.86
C PHE A 86 1.10 1.49 -17.03
N LEU A 87 1.97 2.49 -16.98
CA LEU A 87 3.12 2.70 -17.85
C LEU A 87 4.39 2.48 -17.02
N CYS A 88 5.33 1.69 -17.51
CA CYS A 88 6.64 1.51 -16.88
C CYS A 88 7.73 1.99 -17.82
N ILE A 89 8.67 2.79 -17.32
CA ILE A 89 9.74 3.43 -18.09
C ILE A 89 11.05 2.71 -17.82
N SER A 90 11.74 2.26 -18.86
CA SER A 90 13.10 1.74 -18.80
C SER A 90 14.11 2.83 -19.21
N ARG A 91 15.08 3.10 -18.35
CA ARG A 91 16.11 4.10 -18.59
C ARG A 91 17.44 3.49 -19.04
N GLU A 92 17.79 2.35 -18.47
CA GLU A 92 19.10 1.71 -18.65
C GLU A 92 18.93 0.23 -18.96
N GLU A 93 19.95 -0.38 -19.58
CA GLU A 93 19.97 -1.81 -19.83
C GLU A 93 20.10 -2.57 -18.50
N GLY A 94 19.24 -3.58 -18.31
CA GLY A 94 19.21 -4.40 -17.10
C GLY A 94 18.54 -3.73 -15.89
N ASP A 95 17.86 -2.60 -16.07
CA ASP A 95 17.15 -1.93 -14.98
C ASP A 95 15.94 -2.73 -14.46
N GLU A 96 15.36 -2.26 -13.38
CA GLU A 96 14.20 -2.93 -12.74
C GLU A 96 12.98 -2.98 -13.68
N ALA A 97 12.83 -2.00 -14.57
CA ALA A 97 11.75 -1.99 -15.54
C ALA A 97 11.88 -3.14 -16.55
N GLU A 98 13.10 -3.50 -16.98
CA GLU A 98 13.33 -4.70 -17.81
C GLU A 98 12.97 -5.98 -17.05
N GLN A 99 13.33 -6.08 -15.77
CA GLN A 99 12.96 -7.22 -14.92
C GLN A 99 11.44 -7.34 -14.74
N TYR A 100 10.73 -6.20 -14.64
CA TYR A 100 9.27 -6.17 -14.61
C TYR A 100 8.66 -6.62 -15.94
N LEU A 101 9.21 -6.18 -17.07
CA LEU A 101 8.78 -6.60 -18.39
C LEU A 101 8.96 -8.12 -18.59
N GLU A 102 10.07 -8.68 -18.14
CA GLU A 102 10.30 -10.12 -18.13
C GLU A 102 9.29 -10.86 -17.25
N GLY A 103 9.01 -10.34 -16.06
CA GLY A 103 8.01 -10.89 -15.17
C GLY A 103 6.60 -10.87 -15.76
N MET A 104 6.21 -9.77 -16.40
CA MET A 104 4.93 -9.65 -17.12
C MET A 104 4.80 -10.70 -18.23
N ARG A 105 5.85 -10.86 -19.05
CA ARG A 105 5.89 -11.88 -20.12
C ARG A 105 5.85 -13.30 -19.57
N ALA A 106 6.57 -13.57 -18.48
CA ALA A 106 6.58 -14.89 -17.84
C ALA A 106 5.21 -15.23 -17.23
N GLY A 107 4.44 -14.26 -16.78
CA GLY A 107 3.08 -14.42 -16.26
C GLY A 107 1.98 -14.41 -17.34
N ASP A 108 2.35 -14.32 -18.62
CA ASP A 108 1.43 -14.18 -19.77
C ASP A 108 0.47 -12.97 -19.64
N PHE A 109 0.95 -11.88 -19.01
CA PHE A 109 0.19 -10.64 -18.90
C PHE A 109 0.39 -9.77 -20.13
N GLY A 110 -0.69 -9.12 -20.61
CA GLY A 110 -0.67 -8.27 -21.78
C GLY A 110 0.20 -7.01 -21.57
N VAL A 111 1.15 -6.81 -22.46
CA VAL A 111 2.01 -5.62 -22.48
C VAL A 111 2.15 -5.08 -23.91
N ASP A 112 2.02 -3.76 -24.03
CA ASP A 112 2.33 -3.01 -25.24
C ASP A 112 3.70 -2.35 -25.07
N PHE A 113 4.68 -2.75 -25.89
CA PHE A 113 5.98 -2.10 -25.95
C PHE A 113 5.86 -0.79 -26.71
N VAL A 114 6.45 0.28 -26.22
CA VAL A 114 6.35 1.63 -26.78
C VAL A 114 7.73 2.29 -26.83
N GLU A 115 8.22 2.57 -28.04
CA GLU A 115 9.45 3.33 -28.25
C GLU A 115 9.37 4.73 -27.62
N ALA A 116 10.51 5.28 -27.14
CA ALA A 116 10.55 6.52 -26.37
C ALA A 116 9.87 7.71 -27.08
N VAL A 117 10.13 7.89 -28.38
CA VAL A 117 9.53 8.97 -29.16
C VAL A 117 8.01 8.81 -29.27
N GLU A 118 7.53 7.59 -29.48
CA GLU A 118 6.09 7.31 -29.54
C GLU A 118 5.45 7.44 -28.15
N ALA A 119 6.14 7.05 -27.08
CA ALA A 119 5.69 7.25 -25.71
C ALA A 119 5.51 8.75 -25.40
N ALA A 120 6.48 9.58 -25.73
CA ALA A 120 6.37 11.03 -25.55
C ALA A 120 5.26 11.66 -26.43
N ARG A 121 4.99 11.10 -27.62
CA ARG A 121 3.86 11.54 -28.44
C ARG A 121 2.51 11.20 -27.81
N ARG A 122 2.38 10.03 -27.18
CA ARG A 122 1.16 9.59 -26.46
C ARG A 122 0.99 10.29 -25.11
N TRP A 123 2.10 10.47 -24.42
CA TRP A 123 2.17 11.05 -23.09
C TRP A 123 3.16 12.23 -23.08
N PRO A 124 2.73 13.44 -23.46
CA PRO A 124 3.61 14.60 -23.67
C PRO A 124 4.27 15.15 -22.41
N PHE A 125 3.98 14.55 -21.26
CA PHE A 125 4.72 14.79 -20.01
C PHE A 125 6.03 13.99 -19.90
N LEU A 126 6.39 13.18 -20.91
CA LEU A 126 7.64 12.42 -20.99
C LEU A 126 8.67 13.11 -21.90
N GLU A 127 9.96 13.04 -21.50
CA GLU A 127 11.10 13.55 -22.25
C GLU A 127 11.78 12.39 -23.02
N PRO A 128 11.60 12.24 -24.35
CA PRO A 128 11.95 11.01 -25.08
C PRO A 128 13.44 10.67 -25.07
N ASP A 129 14.33 11.67 -24.96
CA ASP A 129 15.79 11.46 -25.00
C ASP A 129 16.37 11.01 -23.66
N THR A 130 15.52 10.79 -22.64
CA THR A 130 15.93 10.51 -21.27
C THR A 130 15.65 9.08 -20.81
N PHE A 131 15.01 8.29 -21.65
CA PHE A 131 14.70 6.88 -21.41
C PHE A 131 14.76 6.06 -22.69
N ARG A 132 14.93 4.75 -22.59
CA ARG A 132 15.11 3.83 -23.72
C ARG A 132 13.79 3.48 -24.40
N TYR A 133 12.81 3.08 -23.59
CA TYR A 133 11.47 2.70 -23.99
C TYR A 133 10.53 2.75 -22.79
N ALA A 134 9.26 2.59 -23.07
CA ALA A 134 8.25 2.30 -22.07
C ALA A 134 7.47 1.03 -22.44
N PHE A 135 6.79 0.43 -21.48
CA PHE A 135 5.74 -0.54 -21.76
C PHE A 135 4.48 -0.19 -21.00
N PHE A 136 3.36 -0.42 -21.64
CA PHE A 136 2.03 -0.18 -21.07
C PHE A 136 1.31 -1.50 -20.85
N SER A 137 0.56 -1.61 -19.75
CA SER A 137 -0.39 -2.68 -19.51
C SER A 137 -1.70 -2.15 -18.97
N LYS A 138 -2.80 -2.73 -19.42
CA LYS A 138 -4.15 -2.42 -18.93
C LYS A 138 -4.40 -2.95 -17.51
N GLU A 139 -3.58 -3.91 -17.05
CA GLU A 139 -3.77 -4.60 -15.78
C GLU A 139 -3.12 -3.85 -14.62
N GLY A 140 -3.71 -2.70 -14.29
CA GLY A 140 -3.28 -1.84 -13.21
C GLY A 140 -4.10 -0.58 -13.10
N GLY A 141 -3.74 0.27 -12.14
CA GLY A 141 -4.43 1.53 -11.91
C GLY A 141 -4.26 2.07 -10.49
N ALA A 142 -5.20 2.91 -10.07
CA ALA A 142 -5.22 3.53 -8.77
C ALA A 142 -6.37 3.00 -7.89
N LEU A 143 -6.05 2.51 -6.70
CA LEU A 143 -7.01 2.16 -5.65
C LEU A 143 -7.33 3.40 -4.82
N HIS A 144 -8.61 3.76 -4.68
CA HIS A 144 -9.07 4.90 -3.90
C HIS A 144 -9.13 4.58 -2.40
N CYS A 145 -8.01 4.72 -1.71
CA CYS A 145 -7.80 4.21 -0.35
C CYS A 145 -8.84 4.69 0.67
N ARG A 146 -9.22 5.97 0.62
CA ARG A 146 -10.19 6.54 1.57
C ARG A 146 -11.59 5.98 1.34
N ARG A 147 -12.01 5.82 0.09
CA ARG A 147 -13.30 5.21 -0.27
C ARG A 147 -13.34 3.74 0.13
N ILE A 148 -12.24 3.01 -0.13
CA ILE A 148 -12.09 1.62 0.30
C ILE A 148 -12.23 1.51 1.82
N ALA A 149 -11.50 2.31 2.58
CA ALA A 149 -11.52 2.24 4.03
C ALA A 149 -12.91 2.58 4.60
N SER A 150 -13.58 3.62 4.09
CA SER A 150 -14.95 3.98 4.50
C SER A 150 -15.95 2.89 4.13
N GLY A 151 -15.92 2.40 2.87
CA GLY A 151 -16.83 1.34 2.42
C GLY A 151 -16.68 0.05 3.22
N MET A 152 -15.42 -0.37 3.51
CA MET A 152 -15.17 -1.53 4.35
C MET A 152 -15.65 -1.35 5.79
N ALA A 153 -15.44 -0.16 6.40
CA ALA A 153 -15.91 0.12 7.75
C ALA A 153 -17.45 0.09 7.82
N ASP A 154 -18.12 0.63 6.82
CA ASP A 154 -19.59 0.63 6.74
C ASP A 154 -20.12 -0.79 6.49
N TRP A 155 -19.49 -1.56 5.62
CA TRP A 155 -19.80 -2.97 5.40
C TRP A 155 -19.66 -3.79 6.69
N LEU A 156 -18.57 -3.61 7.42
CA LEU A 156 -18.32 -4.29 8.71
C LEU A 156 -19.43 -3.99 9.72
N ARG A 157 -19.81 -2.72 9.89
CA ARG A 157 -20.91 -2.33 10.78
C ARG A 157 -22.25 -2.95 10.35
N ALA A 158 -22.53 -2.94 9.06
CA ALA A 158 -23.77 -3.51 8.50
C ALA A 158 -23.83 -5.04 8.66
N ASN A 159 -22.68 -5.73 8.76
CA ASN A 159 -22.57 -7.18 8.92
C ASN A 159 -22.26 -7.62 10.37
N GLY A 160 -22.48 -6.74 11.34
CA GLY A 160 -22.47 -7.07 12.78
C GLY A 160 -21.10 -7.02 13.45
N ALA A 161 -20.05 -6.53 12.80
CA ALA A 161 -18.78 -6.26 13.46
C ALA A 161 -18.86 -4.99 14.32
N ASN A 162 -18.17 -4.99 15.44
CA ASN A 162 -18.01 -3.82 16.28
C ASN A 162 -16.80 -3.00 15.78
N VAL A 163 -17.03 -1.79 15.28
CA VAL A 163 -15.98 -0.91 14.76
C VAL A 163 -15.84 0.32 15.64
N TYR A 164 -14.74 0.40 16.37
CA TYR A 164 -14.45 1.48 17.32
C TYR A 164 -13.34 2.38 16.80
N GLU A 165 -13.68 3.60 16.48
CA GLU A 165 -12.74 4.68 16.16
C GLU A 165 -12.28 5.36 17.46
N LYS A 166 -11.11 6.03 17.41
CA LYS A 166 -10.52 6.74 18.56
C LYS A 166 -10.34 5.84 19.80
N SER A 167 -10.05 4.57 19.54
CA SER A 167 -9.89 3.51 20.55
C SER A 167 -8.47 2.95 20.50
N LYS A 168 -7.53 3.73 21.03
CA LYS A 168 -6.11 3.42 21.01
C LYS A 168 -5.78 2.31 21.99
N VAL A 169 -5.22 1.22 21.47
CA VAL A 169 -4.64 0.13 22.26
C VAL A 169 -3.27 0.56 22.76
N THR A 170 -3.04 0.45 24.07
CA THR A 170 -1.79 0.84 24.75
C THR A 170 -0.96 -0.35 25.20
N ALA A 171 -1.60 -1.49 25.46
CA ALA A 171 -0.94 -2.74 25.80
C ALA A 171 -1.71 -3.96 25.28
N ILE A 172 -0.98 -5.02 25.02
CA ILE A 172 -1.51 -6.34 24.62
C ILE A 172 -0.91 -7.39 25.54
N HIS A 173 -1.77 -8.22 26.10
CA HIS A 173 -1.43 -9.36 26.96
C HIS A 173 -1.72 -10.64 26.19
N GLU A 174 -0.71 -11.09 25.47
CA GLU A 174 -0.84 -12.09 24.42
C GLU A 174 -1.33 -13.46 24.92
N GLU A 175 -0.90 -13.88 26.11
CA GLU A 175 -1.31 -15.17 26.69
C GLU A 175 -2.76 -15.14 27.17
N GLU A 176 -3.20 -13.98 27.68
CA GLU A 176 -4.55 -13.79 28.19
C GLU A 176 -5.57 -13.55 27.06
N GLY A 177 -5.11 -13.04 25.89
CA GLY A 177 -5.98 -12.55 24.82
C GLY A 177 -6.68 -11.26 25.21
N ARG A 178 -5.98 -10.36 25.91
CA ARG A 178 -6.51 -9.10 26.44
C ARG A 178 -5.77 -7.89 25.83
N VAL A 179 -6.52 -6.85 25.57
CA VAL A 179 -5.99 -5.53 25.19
C VAL A 179 -6.42 -4.48 26.18
N ASP A 180 -5.53 -3.53 26.50
CA ASP A 180 -5.82 -2.37 27.34
C ASP A 180 -5.91 -1.13 26.44
N LEU A 181 -6.95 -0.32 26.63
CA LEU A 181 -7.19 0.91 25.88
C LEU A 181 -6.69 2.13 26.64
N GLU A 182 -6.33 3.19 25.93
CA GLU A 182 -5.97 4.49 26.54
C GLU A 182 -7.07 5.08 27.42
N SER A 183 -8.34 4.72 27.19
CA SER A 183 -9.48 5.09 28.04
C SER A 183 -9.45 4.43 29.44
N GLY A 184 -8.62 3.41 29.64
CA GLY A 184 -8.61 2.55 30.84
C GLY A 184 -9.55 1.33 30.74
N GLU A 185 -10.30 1.19 29.66
CA GLU A 185 -11.10 0.00 29.38
C GLU A 185 -10.19 -1.16 28.95
N THR A 186 -10.62 -2.39 29.28
CA THR A 186 -9.96 -3.62 28.82
C THR A 186 -10.94 -4.50 28.06
N LEU A 187 -10.46 -5.13 26.99
CA LEU A 187 -11.24 -6.07 26.19
C LEU A 187 -10.51 -7.41 26.11
N THR A 188 -11.28 -8.49 26.02
CA THR A 188 -10.74 -9.86 25.89
C THR A 188 -11.33 -10.57 24.67
N ALA A 189 -10.52 -11.44 24.06
CA ALA A 189 -10.91 -12.23 22.89
C ALA A 189 -10.25 -13.61 22.89
N ASP A 190 -10.77 -14.50 22.05
CA ASP A 190 -10.16 -15.79 21.80
C ASP A 190 -8.85 -15.66 21.02
N ARG A 191 -8.81 -14.71 20.08
CA ARG A 191 -7.64 -14.35 19.25
C ARG A 191 -7.56 -12.85 19.06
N ILE A 192 -6.34 -12.33 18.92
CA ILE A 192 -6.06 -10.93 18.62
C ILE A 192 -5.27 -10.88 17.32
N VAL A 193 -5.67 -10.04 16.37
CA VAL A 193 -4.88 -9.76 15.16
C VAL A 193 -4.36 -8.33 15.23
N VAL A 194 -3.05 -8.17 15.16
CA VAL A 194 -2.38 -6.87 15.27
C VAL A 194 -1.89 -6.43 13.90
N THR A 195 -2.49 -5.38 13.39
CA THR A 195 -2.20 -4.77 12.08
C THR A 195 -1.91 -3.28 12.24
N ALA A 196 -1.15 -2.96 13.31
CA ALA A 196 -0.90 -1.59 13.74
C ALA A 196 0.08 -0.79 12.86
N GLY A 197 0.43 -1.31 11.66
CA GLY A 197 1.32 -0.62 10.72
C GLY A 197 2.63 -0.20 11.38
N ALA A 198 3.04 1.05 11.19
CA ALA A 198 4.28 1.58 11.75
C ALA A 198 4.28 1.68 13.29
N TRP A 199 3.13 1.60 13.94
CA TRP A 199 3.01 1.59 15.41
C TRP A 199 3.24 0.22 16.03
N VAL A 200 3.46 -0.83 15.24
CA VAL A 200 3.64 -2.20 15.75
C VAL A 200 4.80 -2.30 16.76
N LEU A 201 5.88 -1.56 16.57
CA LEU A 201 7.03 -1.58 17.48
C LEU A 201 6.76 -0.93 18.86
N LYS A 202 5.69 -0.12 18.98
CA LYS A 202 5.22 0.38 20.29
C LYS A 202 4.50 -0.71 21.08
N LEU A 203 3.84 -1.66 20.40
CA LEU A 203 3.10 -2.77 21.02
C LEU A 203 3.95 -4.04 21.15
N PHE A 204 4.87 -4.28 20.22
CA PHE A 204 5.76 -5.44 20.14
C PHE A 204 7.22 -5.00 19.91
N PRO A 205 7.90 -4.42 20.92
CA PRO A 205 9.28 -3.93 20.77
C PRO A 205 10.28 -5.01 20.36
N GLN A 206 10.00 -6.28 20.69
CA GLN A 206 10.84 -7.42 20.32
C GLN A 206 10.97 -7.64 18.82
N LEU A 207 10.06 -7.09 18.00
CA LEU A 207 10.15 -7.12 16.54
C LEU A 207 11.17 -6.11 15.96
N GLY A 208 11.77 -5.26 16.81
CA GLY A 208 12.75 -4.25 16.36
C GLY A 208 14.06 -4.82 15.80
N SER A 209 14.34 -6.14 15.97
CA SER A 209 15.44 -6.81 15.27
C SER A 209 15.17 -7.05 13.80
N ASP A 210 13.91 -7.18 13.41
CA ASP A 210 13.46 -7.61 12.10
C ASP A 210 12.79 -6.49 11.30
N LEU A 211 12.23 -5.50 12.02
CA LEU A 211 11.48 -4.40 11.44
C LEU A 211 12.17 -3.06 11.68
N THR A 212 12.26 -2.26 10.63
CA THR A 212 12.69 -0.86 10.71
C THR A 212 11.54 0.05 10.29
N THR A 213 11.31 1.11 11.05
CA THR A 213 10.33 2.14 10.69
C THR A 213 11.00 3.26 9.91
N TYR A 214 10.36 3.70 8.84
CA TYR A 214 10.78 4.86 8.04
C TYR A 214 9.67 5.89 7.97
N ARG A 215 10.04 7.16 8.15
CA ARG A 215 9.25 8.29 7.70
C ARG A 215 9.50 8.49 6.21
N THR A 216 8.45 8.68 5.44
CA THR A 216 8.50 9.02 4.02
C THR A 216 7.51 10.13 3.71
N ALA A 217 7.65 10.75 2.55
CA ALA A 217 6.70 11.73 2.05
C ALA A 217 6.41 11.52 0.56
N VAL A 218 5.26 11.99 0.14
CA VAL A 218 4.86 12.11 -1.26
C VAL A 218 4.44 13.54 -1.53
N VAL A 219 4.53 13.97 -2.78
CA VAL A 219 4.15 15.32 -3.19
C VAL A 219 2.97 15.28 -4.15
N TYR A 220 2.03 16.21 -3.96
CA TYR A 220 0.96 16.49 -4.91
C TYR A 220 1.35 17.72 -5.74
N LEU A 221 1.20 17.61 -7.05
CA LEU A 221 1.65 18.62 -7.99
C LEU A 221 0.50 19.09 -8.89
N ARG A 222 0.58 20.37 -9.29
CA ARG A 222 -0.22 20.91 -10.39
C ARG A 222 0.69 21.02 -11.61
N PRO A 223 0.38 20.34 -12.72
CA PRO A 223 1.17 20.43 -13.94
C PRO A 223 0.95 21.79 -14.66
N PRO A 224 1.81 22.17 -15.62
CA PRO A 224 1.49 23.21 -16.57
C PRO A 224 0.14 22.99 -17.26
N ALA A 225 -0.61 24.06 -17.50
CA ALA A 225 -1.99 24.00 -17.99
C ALA A 225 -2.16 23.21 -19.30
N ASP A 226 -1.17 23.27 -20.20
CA ASP A 226 -1.15 22.54 -21.46
C ASP A 226 -0.91 21.02 -21.31
N LEU A 227 -0.39 20.57 -20.16
CA LEU A 227 -0.21 19.17 -19.82
C LEU A 227 -1.36 18.57 -18.99
N GLN A 228 -2.28 19.39 -18.48
CA GLN A 228 -3.37 18.95 -17.60
C GLN A 228 -4.21 17.83 -18.23
N THR A 229 -4.68 18.03 -19.46
CA THR A 229 -5.52 17.03 -20.18
C THR A 229 -4.79 15.70 -20.38
N ALA A 230 -3.47 15.75 -20.62
CA ALA A 230 -2.67 14.55 -20.76
C ALA A 230 -2.59 13.76 -19.43
N TRP A 231 -2.43 14.45 -18.31
CA TRP A 231 -2.44 13.83 -16.99
C TRP A 231 -3.83 13.31 -16.58
N ASP A 232 -4.90 14.01 -16.93
CA ASP A 232 -6.27 13.58 -16.59
C ASP A 232 -6.64 12.24 -17.22
N SER A 233 -6.01 11.87 -18.34
CA SER A 233 -6.20 10.60 -19.06
C SER A 233 -5.04 9.61 -18.91
N ALA A 234 -4.00 9.96 -18.17
CA ALA A 234 -2.80 9.13 -18.03
C ALA A 234 -3.06 7.82 -17.26
N PRO A 235 -2.35 6.73 -17.57
CA PRO A 235 -2.21 5.60 -16.64
C PRO A 235 -1.36 5.99 -15.43
N VAL A 236 -1.27 5.14 -14.41
CA VAL A 236 -0.23 5.28 -13.39
C VAL A 236 1.14 5.06 -14.04
N VAL A 237 2.18 5.79 -13.58
CA VAL A 237 3.51 5.72 -14.18
C VAL A 237 4.49 5.16 -13.16
N LEU A 238 5.33 4.23 -13.60
CA LEU A 238 6.42 3.64 -12.84
C LEU A 238 7.74 4.06 -13.46
N ASP A 239 8.57 4.72 -12.67
CA ASP A 239 9.94 5.10 -12.99
C ASP A 239 10.85 4.46 -11.93
N VAL A 240 10.91 3.13 -11.95
CA VAL A 240 11.50 2.27 -10.92
C VAL A 240 13.00 2.05 -11.08
N GLY A 241 13.60 2.65 -12.09
CA GLY A 241 15.03 2.51 -12.33
C GLY A 241 15.84 3.71 -11.87
N GLY A 242 17.16 3.50 -11.75
CA GLY A 242 18.14 4.56 -11.58
C GLY A 242 17.96 5.41 -10.32
N ASN A 243 17.98 6.71 -10.51
CA ASN A 243 18.02 7.68 -9.43
C ASN A 243 16.63 8.16 -8.96
N THR A 244 15.54 7.53 -9.39
CA THR A 244 14.18 7.98 -9.05
C THR A 244 13.49 7.01 -8.10
N ASP A 245 13.55 5.70 -8.37
CA ASP A 245 12.75 4.68 -7.67
C ASP A 245 11.33 5.20 -7.43
N GLY A 246 10.71 5.65 -8.54
CA GLY A 246 9.57 6.54 -8.48
C GLY A 246 8.29 5.93 -9.02
N TYR A 247 7.20 6.52 -8.57
CA TYR A 247 5.88 6.26 -9.12
C TYR A 247 5.05 7.55 -9.18
N ILE A 248 4.13 7.59 -10.14
CA ILE A 248 3.21 8.71 -10.31
C ILE A 248 1.80 8.17 -10.43
N ILE A 249 0.88 8.77 -9.67
CA ILE A 249 -0.55 8.48 -9.79
C ILE A 249 -1.20 9.74 -10.35
N PRO A 250 -1.80 9.67 -11.55
CA PRO A 250 -2.50 10.80 -12.15
C PRO A 250 -3.73 11.19 -11.33
N PRO A 251 -4.34 12.36 -11.60
CA PRO A 251 -5.58 12.77 -10.93
C PRO A 251 -6.64 11.67 -11.04
N SER A 252 -7.18 11.23 -9.91
CA SER A 252 -8.14 10.12 -9.85
C SER A 252 -9.04 10.26 -8.63
N GLY A 253 -10.35 10.22 -8.83
CA GLY A 253 -11.33 10.46 -7.78
C GLY A 253 -11.11 11.82 -7.11
N ASP A 254 -10.89 11.82 -5.80
CA ASP A 254 -10.63 13.02 -5.01
C ASP A 254 -9.12 13.31 -4.85
N GLY A 255 -8.25 12.47 -5.46
CA GLY A 255 -6.80 12.60 -5.40
C GLY A 255 -6.25 13.41 -6.56
N GLY A 256 -5.33 14.34 -6.27
CA GLY A 256 -4.56 15.09 -7.26
C GLY A 256 -3.46 14.26 -7.91
N LEU A 257 -2.68 14.90 -8.77
CA LEU A 257 -1.48 14.32 -9.38
C LEU A 257 -0.40 14.11 -8.33
N LYS A 258 -0.08 12.86 -8.03
CA LYS A 258 0.83 12.47 -6.94
C LYS A 258 2.12 11.87 -7.46
N PHE A 259 3.24 12.31 -6.88
CA PHE A 259 4.57 11.77 -7.10
C PHE A 259 5.13 11.21 -5.80
N GLY A 260 5.73 10.04 -5.84
CA GLY A 260 6.39 9.41 -4.71
C GLY A 260 7.64 8.67 -5.14
N SER A 261 8.64 8.62 -4.25
CA SER A 261 9.92 7.95 -4.48
C SER A 261 10.32 7.12 -3.27
N GLY A 262 10.82 5.92 -3.50
CA GLY A 262 11.40 5.06 -2.47
C GLY A 262 12.72 5.60 -1.91
N LEU A 263 13.37 6.52 -2.64
CA LEU A 263 14.61 7.18 -2.18
C LEU A 263 14.34 8.23 -1.09
N HIS A 264 13.13 8.79 -1.03
CA HIS A 264 12.76 9.79 -0.04
C HIS A 264 12.22 9.12 1.23
N LYS A 265 13.09 8.49 2.01
CA LYS A 265 12.76 7.87 3.30
C LYS A 265 13.83 8.12 4.33
N VAL A 266 13.43 8.33 5.59
CA VAL A 266 14.31 8.56 6.74
C VAL A 266 13.97 7.56 7.82
N GLU A 267 14.97 6.82 8.30
CA GLU A 267 14.80 5.88 9.40
C GLU A 267 14.40 6.61 10.68
N THR A 268 13.47 6.04 11.42
CA THR A 268 13.00 6.56 12.70
C THR A 268 12.63 5.43 13.65
N SER A 269 12.75 5.65 14.94
CA SER A 269 12.27 4.76 15.98
C SER A 269 10.81 5.03 16.38
N ASP A 270 10.22 6.12 15.90
CA ASP A 270 8.85 6.52 16.23
C ASP A 270 8.03 6.86 14.99
N ALA A 271 6.92 6.13 14.79
CA ALA A 271 5.98 6.34 13.70
C ALA A 271 5.33 7.74 13.69
N GLU A 272 5.37 8.45 14.81
CA GLU A 272 4.82 9.82 14.96
C GLU A 272 5.89 10.91 14.82
N TRP A 273 7.16 10.50 14.68
CA TRP A 273 8.25 11.45 14.57
C TRP A 273 8.19 12.26 13.27
N ASN A 274 8.32 13.58 13.39
CA ASN A 274 8.46 14.54 12.30
C ASN A 274 7.43 14.35 11.18
N ARG A 275 6.14 14.26 11.57
CA ARG A 275 5.04 14.03 10.61
C ARG A 275 4.65 15.28 9.82
N ASP A 276 5.08 16.45 10.25
CA ASP A 276 4.89 17.66 9.46
C ASP A 276 5.89 17.70 8.30
N PRO A 277 5.48 18.18 7.11
CA PRO A 277 6.39 18.42 6.00
C PRO A 277 7.46 19.45 6.37
N VAL A 278 8.69 19.24 5.90
CA VAL A 278 9.77 20.20 6.09
C VAL A 278 9.86 21.15 4.89
N GLU A 279 10.39 22.35 5.11
CA GLU A 279 10.57 23.35 4.04
C GLU A 279 11.42 22.77 2.89
N GLY A 280 10.97 22.94 1.65
CA GLY A 280 11.64 22.44 0.45
C GLY A 280 11.48 20.92 0.19
N GLU A 281 10.79 20.17 1.06
CA GLU A 281 10.62 18.72 0.90
C GLU A 281 9.85 18.37 -0.39
N GLY A 282 8.81 19.12 -0.70
CA GLY A 282 8.02 18.90 -1.92
C GLY A 282 8.83 19.10 -3.20
N GLU A 283 9.62 20.16 -3.25
CA GLU A 283 10.53 20.48 -4.37
C GLU A 283 11.63 19.41 -4.49
N ALA A 284 12.17 18.93 -3.38
CA ALA A 284 13.17 17.88 -3.37
C ALA A 284 12.61 16.58 -3.99
N ILE A 285 11.41 16.16 -3.60
CA ILE A 285 10.74 14.98 -4.17
C ILE A 285 10.42 15.20 -5.65
N ARG A 286 9.81 16.35 -6.01
CA ARG A 286 9.52 16.71 -7.40
C ARG A 286 10.77 16.60 -8.29
N ASN A 287 11.89 17.11 -7.84
CA ASN A 287 13.13 17.20 -8.62
C ASN A 287 13.79 15.83 -8.85
N LEU A 288 13.44 14.77 -8.08
CA LEU A 288 13.87 13.39 -8.36
C LEU A 288 13.36 12.89 -9.72
N PHE A 289 12.28 13.47 -10.23
CA PHE A 289 11.68 13.10 -11.51
C PHE A 289 12.21 13.89 -12.71
N ALA A 290 13.30 14.61 -12.56
CA ALA A 290 13.98 15.36 -13.60
C ALA A 290 15.31 14.69 -14.02
N PRO A 291 15.40 13.97 -15.14
CA PRO A 291 14.32 13.45 -16.00
C PRO A 291 13.63 12.21 -15.41
N PRO A 292 12.63 11.58 -16.01
CA PRO A 292 12.17 11.68 -17.41
C PRO A 292 10.92 12.57 -17.58
N MET A 293 10.48 13.26 -16.52
CA MET A 293 9.29 14.09 -16.63
C MET A 293 9.62 15.43 -17.30
N ALA A 294 8.99 15.68 -18.46
CA ALA A 294 9.16 16.93 -19.20
C ALA A 294 8.72 18.13 -18.37
N ARG A 295 9.55 19.18 -18.36
CA ARG A 295 9.24 20.47 -17.72
C ARG A 295 8.89 20.34 -16.22
N ILE A 296 9.40 19.32 -15.53
CA ILE A 296 9.04 19.03 -14.11
C ILE A 296 9.25 20.23 -13.18
N ALA A 297 10.22 21.10 -13.46
CA ALA A 297 10.49 22.30 -12.68
C ALA A 297 9.34 23.33 -12.71
N GLU A 298 8.44 23.24 -13.70
CA GLU A 298 7.27 24.12 -13.83
C GLU A 298 6.05 23.59 -13.07
N TYR A 299 6.11 22.37 -12.52
CA TYR A 299 5.01 21.80 -11.73
C TYR A 299 4.99 22.46 -10.35
N GLU A 300 3.85 23.00 -9.98
CA GLU A 300 3.64 23.64 -8.68
C GLU A 300 3.40 22.59 -7.59
N VAL A 301 4.12 22.67 -6.48
CA VAL A 301 3.83 21.87 -5.28
C VAL A 301 2.55 22.37 -4.65
N THR A 302 1.53 21.50 -4.56
CA THR A 302 0.23 21.85 -3.97
C THR A 302 0.04 21.27 -2.58
N ASP A 303 0.67 20.13 -2.28
CA ASP A 303 0.63 19.50 -0.96
C ASP A 303 1.79 18.51 -0.79
N VAL A 304 2.17 18.26 0.46
CA VAL A 304 3.14 17.23 0.85
C VAL A 304 2.53 16.38 1.94
N VAL A 305 2.38 15.07 1.68
CA VAL A 305 1.77 14.14 2.62
C VAL A 305 2.82 13.17 3.15
N THR A 306 3.00 13.17 4.48
CA THR A 306 3.96 12.30 5.15
C THR A 306 3.30 11.00 5.59
N CYS A 307 4.06 9.92 5.53
CA CYS A 307 3.67 8.58 5.99
C CYS A 307 4.76 7.96 6.86
N ALA A 308 4.41 6.93 7.61
CA ALA A 308 5.38 6.04 8.23
C ALA A 308 5.11 4.58 7.78
N TYR A 309 6.17 3.88 7.41
CA TYR A 309 6.13 2.48 6.98
C TYR A 309 7.10 1.64 7.79
N THR A 310 6.78 0.35 7.94
CA THR A 310 7.74 -0.65 8.40
C THR A 310 8.30 -1.45 7.25
N PHE A 311 9.58 -1.78 7.32
CA PHE A 311 10.30 -2.59 6.35
C PHE A 311 11.04 -3.72 7.06
N THR A 312 11.07 -4.89 6.44
CA THR A 312 12.09 -5.90 6.69
C THR A 312 13.37 -5.57 5.92
N LYS A 313 14.49 -6.22 6.24
CA LYS A 313 15.76 -5.98 5.57
C LYS A 313 15.76 -6.35 4.08
N ASP A 314 14.93 -7.32 3.72
CA ASP A 314 14.77 -7.85 2.35
C ASP A 314 13.52 -7.30 1.65
N GLU A 315 12.88 -6.30 2.26
CA GLU A 315 11.68 -5.64 1.75
C GLU A 315 10.48 -6.57 1.51
N ARG A 316 10.42 -7.69 2.26
CA ARG A 316 9.30 -8.64 2.21
C ARG A 316 8.26 -8.34 3.28
N PHE A 317 7.08 -8.95 3.16
CA PHE A 317 6.06 -8.89 4.19
C PHE A 317 6.33 -9.96 5.25
N THR A 318 5.84 -9.75 6.47
CA THR A 318 6.05 -10.68 7.57
C THR A 318 4.85 -10.77 8.51
N ALA A 319 4.77 -11.91 9.21
CA ALA A 319 3.88 -12.12 10.34
C ALA A 319 4.58 -12.91 11.45
N ALA A 320 4.12 -12.72 12.68
CA ALA A 320 4.60 -13.44 13.85
C ALA A 320 3.43 -13.83 14.75
N GLU A 321 3.57 -14.93 15.50
CA GLU A 321 2.62 -15.32 16.54
C GLU A 321 3.24 -15.17 17.92
N PHE A 322 2.46 -14.62 18.86
CA PHE A 322 2.76 -14.49 20.27
C PHE A 322 1.53 -14.88 21.07
N GLY A 323 1.54 -16.04 21.75
CA GLY A 323 0.37 -16.54 22.47
C GLY A 323 -0.90 -16.57 21.59
N LYS A 324 -1.90 -15.79 21.97
CA LYS A 324 -3.15 -15.66 21.21
C LYS A 324 -3.12 -14.57 20.11
N CYS A 325 -1.96 -13.94 19.90
CA CYS A 325 -1.83 -12.82 18.98
C CYS A 325 -1.19 -13.24 17.66
N LEU A 326 -1.81 -12.87 16.54
CA LEU A 326 -1.23 -12.86 15.20
C LEU A 326 -0.83 -11.42 14.85
N VAL A 327 0.46 -11.14 14.68
CA VAL A 327 0.97 -9.83 14.27
C VAL A 327 1.29 -9.87 12.78
N VAL A 328 0.66 -8.99 12.00
CA VAL A 328 0.91 -8.85 10.56
C VAL A 328 1.50 -7.47 10.30
N SER A 329 2.73 -7.42 9.79
CA SER A 329 3.48 -6.18 9.63
C SER A 329 4.43 -6.21 8.43
N ALA A 330 5.15 -5.10 8.25
CA ALA A 330 6.15 -4.90 7.21
C ALA A 330 5.57 -5.01 5.80
N CYS A 331 4.78 -4.03 5.43
CA CYS A 331 4.30 -3.90 4.05
C CYS A 331 5.41 -3.43 3.08
N SER A 332 6.58 -3.03 3.59
CA SER A 332 7.79 -2.68 2.83
C SER A 332 7.53 -1.77 1.62
N GLY A 333 6.66 -0.77 1.80
CA GLY A 333 6.31 0.22 0.77
C GLY A 333 5.37 -0.26 -0.34
N HIS A 334 5.16 -1.55 -0.53
CA HIS A 334 4.36 -2.07 -1.65
C HIS A 334 3.15 -2.95 -1.26
N GLY A 335 2.78 -3.02 0.04
CA GLY A 335 1.79 -3.94 0.58
C GLY A 335 0.33 -3.62 0.26
N TYR A 336 -0.03 -2.34 0.01
CA TYR A 336 -1.45 -1.95 -0.12
C TYR A 336 -2.22 -2.78 -1.15
N LYS A 337 -1.64 -3.03 -2.33
CA LYS A 337 -2.25 -3.79 -3.41
C LYS A 337 -2.55 -5.26 -3.07
N PHE A 338 -1.90 -5.80 -2.04
CA PHE A 338 -2.14 -7.15 -1.52
C PHE A 338 -3.16 -7.17 -0.38
N GLY A 339 -3.64 -6.01 0.08
CA GLY A 339 -4.41 -5.87 1.30
C GLY A 339 -5.60 -6.82 1.43
N ALA A 340 -6.42 -6.95 0.39
CA ALA A 340 -7.56 -7.88 0.40
C ALA A 340 -7.13 -9.36 0.57
N ALA A 341 -6.08 -9.79 -0.16
CA ALA A 341 -5.53 -11.15 -0.03
C ALA A 341 -4.87 -11.39 1.34
N VAL A 342 -4.15 -10.40 1.87
CA VAL A 342 -3.60 -10.45 3.24
C VAL A 342 -4.71 -10.72 4.24
N GLY A 343 -5.86 -10.03 4.12
CA GLY A 343 -7.00 -10.25 5.01
C GLY A 343 -7.54 -11.67 4.96
N ARG A 344 -7.71 -12.23 3.76
CA ARG A 344 -8.16 -13.63 3.57
C ARG A 344 -7.20 -14.63 4.21
N ARG A 345 -5.89 -14.48 3.94
CA ARG A 345 -4.83 -15.35 4.45
C ARG A 345 -4.64 -15.21 5.98
N ALA A 346 -4.75 -13.98 6.50
CA ALA A 346 -4.72 -13.76 7.94
C ALA A 346 -5.91 -14.44 8.65
N ALA A 347 -7.10 -14.45 8.05
CA ALA A 347 -8.25 -15.17 8.57
C ALA A 347 -8.01 -16.69 8.61
N ASP A 348 -7.40 -17.29 7.56
CA ASP A 348 -6.99 -18.71 7.57
C ASP A 348 -6.05 -19.01 8.74
N ALA A 349 -5.03 -18.16 8.96
CA ALA A 349 -4.08 -18.31 10.05
C ALA A 349 -4.75 -18.21 11.43
N VAL A 350 -5.68 -17.26 11.62
CA VAL A 350 -6.44 -17.09 12.86
C VAL A 350 -7.27 -18.31 13.21
N GLU A 351 -7.84 -18.99 12.23
CA GLU A 351 -8.61 -20.23 12.40
C GLU A 351 -7.75 -21.46 12.71
N GLY A 352 -6.43 -21.30 12.79
CA GLY A 352 -5.48 -22.38 13.02
C GLY A 352 -5.10 -23.16 11.75
N ASN A 353 -5.49 -22.68 10.59
CA ASN A 353 -5.27 -23.32 9.29
C ASN A 353 -4.07 -22.66 8.57
N GLY A 354 -2.85 -22.88 9.07
CA GLY A 354 -1.66 -22.63 8.26
C GLY A 354 -0.95 -21.27 8.47
N PHE A 355 -0.63 -20.93 9.71
CA PHE A 355 0.24 -19.77 9.99
C PHE A 355 1.55 -19.82 9.18
N GLU A 356 2.24 -20.99 9.13
CA GLU A 356 3.47 -21.13 8.34
C GLU A 356 3.22 -20.91 6.84
N ALA A 357 2.12 -21.42 6.30
CA ALA A 357 1.75 -21.16 4.91
C ALA A 357 1.50 -19.66 4.65
N PHE A 358 0.86 -18.98 5.58
CA PHE A 358 0.66 -17.52 5.52
C PHE A 358 2.00 -16.76 5.58
N ARG A 359 2.90 -17.16 6.47
CA ARG A 359 4.21 -16.55 6.61
C ARG A 359 5.04 -16.72 5.33
N HIS A 360 5.06 -17.92 4.74
CA HIS A 360 5.71 -18.19 3.46
C HIS A 360 5.08 -17.37 2.32
N TRP A 361 3.76 -17.30 2.28
CA TRP A 361 3.05 -16.45 1.31
C TRP A 361 3.45 -14.98 1.45
N LEU A 362 3.46 -14.43 2.67
CA LEU A 362 3.91 -13.06 2.93
C LEU A 362 5.36 -12.82 2.47
N GLY A 363 6.23 -13.81 2.65
CA GLY A 363 7.60 -13.80 2.17
C GLY A 363 7.77 -13.99 0.66
N GLY A 364 6.70 -14.27 -0.10
CA GLY A 364 6.81 -14.61 -1.53
C GLY A 364 7.55 -15.93 -1.77
N GLU A 365 7.44 -16.89 -0.86
CA GLU A 365 8.15 -18.18 -0.87
C GLU A 365 7.20 -19.30 -1.32
N ILE A 366 6.55 -19.17 -2.47
CA ILE A 366 5.63 -20.14 -3.06
C ILE A 366 6.19 -20.77 -4.33
#